data_777c6440dba6920e12e8236cda81bf91
#
_entry.id   777c6440dba6920e12e8236cda81bf91
#
_cell.length_a   1.000
_cell.length_b   1.000
_cell.length_c   1.000
_cell.angle_alpha   90.00
_cell.angle_beta   90.00
_cell.angle_gamma   90.00
#
_symmetry.space_group_name_H-M   'P 1'
#
loop_
_entity.id
_entity.type
_entity.pdbx_description
1 polymer ?
#
loop_
_entity_poly.entity_id
_entity_poly.type
_entity_poly.pdbx_seq_one_letter_code
_entity_poly.pdbx_strand_id
1 'polypeptide(L)'
;MRPDARTTAFTAAALVGFAANSLLCRGALGRGHADAATFTTVRLASGALALCILARRGPRAIAAAGRWSSAAALFGYAAAFSFAYVRIGAAVGALLAFGAVQATMIAWALRTGERPGPAEWGGLALAAGGVVFLVAGGLRAPDPLGAALMLTAGVAWGVYSLIGRSSVRPLETTAGNFARAVPFTLALSLLAPGPAHASRAGLVLAVASGAIASGVGYSLWYGALPGLTATRAAVVQLSVPVLAALGGVLLLGESLTARLVASAAAILGGVALAIVGRRAI
;
A
#
# COMPACT_ATOMS: atom_id res chain seq x y z
N MET A 1 4.54 -10.79 25.26
CA MET A 1 3.80 -9.67 25.89
C MET A 1 2.57 -9.35 25.03
N ARG A 2 1.41 -9.03 25.63
CA ARG A 2 0.25 -8.49 24.88
C ARG A 2 0.54 -7.02 24.57
N PRO A 3 0.19 -6.50 23.38
CA PRO A 3 0.31 -5.08 23.09
C PRO A 3 -0.58 -4.28 24.06
N ASP A 4 -0.12 -3.11 24.48
CA ASP A 4 -0.91 -2.20 25.30
C ASP A 4 -2.08 -1.59 24.51
N ALA A 5 -3.02 -0.94 25.21
CA ALA A 5 -4.21 -0.35 24.60
C ALA A 5 -3.84 0.72 23.54
N ARG A 6 -2.78 1.49 23.75
CA ARG A 6 -2.30 2.50 22.81
C ARG A 6 -1.78 1.87 21.54
N THR A 7 -0.91 0.86 21.62
CA THR A 7 -0.39 0.11 20.47
C THR A 7 -1.53 -0.51 19.67
N THR A 8 -2.53 -1.10 20.37
CA THR A 8 -3.70 -1.70 19.71
C THR A 8 -4.52 -0.66 18.97
N ALA A 9 -4.83 0.48 19.58
CA ALA A 9 -5.59 1.56 18.97
C ALA A 9 -4.86 2.17 17.76
N PHE A 10 -3.56 2.43 17.88
CA PHE A 10 -2.75 2.95 16.78
C PHE A 10 -2.65 1.97 15.62
N THR A 11 -2.50 0.67 15.93
CA THR A 11 -2.50 -0.38 14.90
C THR A 11 -3.82 -0.40 14.16
N ALA A 12 -4.95 -0.48 14.87
CA ALA A 12 -6.28 -0.53 14.26
C ALA A 12 -6.55 0.70 13.38
N ALA A 13 -6.27 1.91 13.88
CA ALA A 13 -6.45 3.15 13.13
C ALA A 13 -5.55 3.21 11.89
N ALA A 14 -4.30 2.76 11.97
CA ALA A 14 -3.40 2.70 10.82
C ALA A 14 -3.89 1.72 9.75
N LEU A 15 -4.38 0.53 10.13
CA LEU A 15 -4.91 -0.46 9.18
C LEU A 15 -6.18 0.03 8.48
N VAL A 16 -7.06 0.73 9.22
CA VAL A 16 -8.22 1.43 8.63
C VAL A 16 -7.75 2.51 7.64
N GLY A 17 -6.72 3.29 7.99
CA GLY A 17 -6.11 4.27 7.09
C GLY A 17 -5.59 3.63 5.80
N PHE A 18 -4.89 2.50 5.89
CA PHE A 18 -4.36 1.79 4.71
C PHE A 18 -5.49 1.24 3.81
N ALA A 19 -6.54 0.69 4.40
CA ALA A 19 -7.71 0.25 3.64
C ALA A 19 -8.46 1.44 3.02
N ALA A 20 -8.66 2.52 3.79
CA ALA A 20 -9.28 3.74 3.31
C ALA A 20 -8.52 4.34 2.12
N ASN A 21 -7.19 4.24 2.10
CA ASN A 21 -6.40 4.71 0.97
C ASN A 21 -6.79 4.02 -0.35
N SER A 22 -7.03 2.70 -0.35
CA SER A 22 -7.52 1.96 -1.51
C SER A 22 -8.91 2.43 -1.93
N LEU A 23 -9.81 2.64 -0.96
CA LEU A 23 -11.18 3.10 -1.21
C LEU A 23 -11.23 4.53 -1.75
N LEU A 24 -10.44 5.43 -1.18
CA LEU A 24 -10.34 6.83 -1.63
C LEU A 24 -9.78 6.92 -3.05
N CYS A 25 -8.71 6.17 -3.35
CA CYS A 25 -8.16 6.09 -4.70
C CYS A 25 -9.19 5.52 -5.68
N ARG A 26 -9.78 4.37 -5.38
CA ARG A 26 -10.78 3.76 -6.28
C ARG A 26 -12.02 4.63 -6.43
N GLY A 27 -12.50 5.25 -5.34
CA GLY A 27 -13.66 6.17 -5.37
C GLY A 27 -13.41 7.40 -6.25
N ALA A 28 -12.20 7.96 -6.25
CA ALA A 28 -11.85 9.10 -7.09
C ALA A 28 -11.63 8.69 -8.56
N LEU A 29 -10.81 7.66 -8.78
CA LEU A 29 -10.30 7.30 -10.09
C LEU A 29 -11.27 6.42 -10.88
N GLY A 30 -11.89 5.45 -10.21
CA GLY A 30 -12.85 4.56 -10.85
C GLY A 30 -14.15 5.21 -11.27
N ARG A 31 -14.47 6.37 -10.68
CA ARG A 31 -15.64 7.20 -11.04
C ARG A 31 -15.27 8.39 -11.93
N GLY A 32 -14.01 8.52 -12.34
CA GLY A 32 -13.56 9.62 -13.20
C GLY A 32 -13.58 11.00 -12.54
N HIS A 33 -13.54 11.07 -11.19
CA HIS A 33 -13.49 12.36 -10.48
C HIS A 33 -12.13 13.06 -10.60
N ALA A 34 -11.06 12.33 -10.96
CA ALA A 34 -9.76 12.87 -11.26
C ALA A 34 -9.03 11.94 -12.24
N ASP A 35 -8.09 12.48 -12.99
CA ASP A 35 -7.11 11.66 -13.69
C ASP A 35 -6.04 11.12 -12.72
N ALA A 36 -5.38 10.01 -13.09
CA ALA A 36 -4.45 9.33 -12.21
C ALA A 36 -3.20 10.16 -11.88
N ALA A 37 -2.71 10.98 -12.81
CA ALA A 37 -1.52 11.80 -12.61
C ALA A 37 -1.80 12.95 -11.63
N THR A 38 -2.89 13.71 -11.85
CA THR A 38 -3.35 14.79 -10.96
C THR A 38 -3.65 14.24 -9.57
N PHE A 39 -4.38 13.11 -9.47
CA PHE A 39 -4.66 12.46 -8.19
C PHE A 39 -3.36 12.12 -7.44
N THR A 40 -2.38 11.50 -8.13
CA THR A 40 -1.10 11.13 -7.53
C THR A 40 -0.33 12.34 -7.01
N THR A 41 -0.34 13.43 -7.78
CA THR A 41 0.34 14.69 -7.41
C THR A 41 -0.30 15.32 -6.18
N VAL A 42 -1.62 15.48 -6.17
CA VAL A 42 -2.34 16.05 -5.02
C VAL A 42 -2.18 15.16 -3.78
N ARG A 43 -2.27 13.84 -3.93
CA ARG A 43 -2.07 12.86 -2.86
C ARG A 43 -0.68 12.98 -2.24
N LEU A 44 0.40 12.95 -3.03
CA LEU A 44 1.75 13.00 -2.48
C LEU A 44 2.10 14.39 -1.93
N ALA A 45 1.62 15.46 -2.54
CA ALA A 45 1.84 16.82 -2.04
C ALA A 45 1.10 17.06 -0.70
N SER A 46 -0.17 16.67 -0.60
CA SER A 46 -0.94 16.80 0.65
C SER A 46 -0.39 15.89 1.75
N GLY A 47 0.07 14.68 1.40
CA GLY A 47 0.75 13.78 2.32
C GLY A 47 2.08 14.35 2.82
N ALA A 48 2.90 14.95 1.94
CA ALA A 48 4.12 15.63 2.31
C ALA A 48 3.85 16.77 3.30
N LEU A 49 2.86 17.61 3.01
CA LEU A 49 2.47 18.72 3.88
C LEU A 49 2.03 18.21 5.26
N ALA A 50 1.13 17.24 5.31
CA ALA A 50 0.64 16.66 6.57
C ALA A 50 1.78 16.05 7.40
N LEU A 51 2.67 15.30 6.77
CA LEU A 51 3.82 14.67 7.44
C LEU A 51 4.83 15.73 7.94
N CYS A 52 5.07 16.79 7.18
CA CYS A 52 5.93 17.90 7.62
C CYS A 52 5.35 18.60 8.87
N ILE A 53 4.04 18.84 8.89
CA ILE A 53 3.35 19.42 10.06
C ILE A 53 3.46 18.48 11.27
N LEU A 54 3.20 17.18 11.09
CA LEU A 54 3.26 16.17 12.16
C LEU A 54 4.67 15.97 12.70
N ALA A 55 5.69 16.03 11.83
CA ALA A 55 7.08 15.88 12.23
C ALA A 55 7.58 17.07 13.08
N ARG A 56 6.91 18.22 13.02
CA ARG A 56 7.26 19.45 13.79
C ARG A 56 8.73 19.84 13.68
N ARG A 57 9.33 19.64 12.48
CA ARG A 57 10.73 19.95 12.17
C ARG A 57 10.83 20.95 11.04
N GLY A 58 11.86 21.76 11.07
CA GLY A 58 12.13 22.73 10.00
C GLY A 58 12.42 22.05 8.65
N PRO A 59 12.21 22.79 7.52
CA PRO A 59 12.37 22.24 6.16
C PRO A 59 13.74 21.61 5.90
N ARG A 60 14.82 22.17 6.47
CA ARG A 60 16.18 21.62 6.33
C ARG A 60 16.33 20.24 6.96
N ALA A 61 15.74 20.01 8.15
CA ALA A 61 15.79 18.74 8.84
C ALA A 61 15.00 17.67 8.08
N ILE A 62 13.82 18.01 7.57
CA ILE A 62 13.00 17.14 6.72
C ILE A 62 13.75 16.82 5.42
N ALA A 63 14.33 17.82 4.77
CA ALA A 63 15.13 17.61 3.57
C ALA A 63 16.35 16.70 3.83
N ALA A 64 17.03 16.82 4.96
CA ALA A 64 18.15 15.94 5.29
C ALA A 64 17.75 14.48 5.59
N ALA A 65 16.52 14.24 6.08
CA ALA A 65 16.09 12.93 6.54
C ALA A 65 15.66 11.98 5.40
N GLY A 66 15.17 12.51 4.26
CA GLY A 66 14.69 11.67 3.14
C GLY A 66 15.81 11.20 2.21
N ARG A 67 15.50 10.20 1.37
CA ARG A 67 16.41 9.63 0.36
C ARG A 67 15.75 9.62 -1.01
N TRP A 68 16.50 9.94 -2.07
CA TRP A 68 15.97 9.92 -3.44
C TRP A 68 15.55 8.52 -3.93
N SER A 69 16.29 7.47 -3.53
CA SER A 69 15.91 6.08 -3.83
C SER A 69 14.57 5.69 -3.19
N SER A 70 14.34 6.09 -1.94
CA SER A 70 13.06 5.88 -1.26
C SER A 70 11.95 6.72 -1.90
N ALA A 71 12.23 7.96 -2.29
CA ALA A 71 11.27 8.82 -2.97
C ALA A 71 10.87 8.25 -4.35
N ALA A 72 11.83 7.70 -5.10
CA ALA A 72 11.56 7.04 -6.38
C ALA A 72 10.70 5.78 -6.20
N ALA A 73 10.99 4.95 -5.19
CA ALA A 73 10.16 3.78 -4.87
C ALA A 73 8.75 4.18 -4.43
N LEU A 74 8.63 5.22 -3.58
CA LEU A 74 7.34 5.77 -3.15
C LEU A 74 6.53 6.34 -4.33
N PHE A 75 7.19 7.08 -5.23
CA PHE A 75 6.58 7.58 -6.46
C PHE A 75 6.11 6.44 -7.35
N GLY A 76 6.97 5.44 -7.62
CA GLY A 76 6.64 4.27 -8.43
C GLY A 76 5.42 3.52 -7.85
N TYR A 77 5.38 3.33 -6.53
CA TYR A 77 4.21 2.81 -5.84
C TYR A 77 2.97 3.68 -6.10
N ALA A 78 3.04 4.98 -5.81
CA ALA A 78 1.87 5.85 -5.85
C ALA A 78 1.32 6.00 -7.27
N ALA A 79 2.18 6.14 -8.28
CA ALA A 79 1.80 6.23 -9.67
C ALA A 79 1.15 4.93 -10.16
N ALA A 80 1.85 3.80 -10.05
CA ALA A 80 1.31 2.51 -10.49
C ALA A 80 -0.02 2.17 -9.79
N PHE A 81 -0.12 2.45 -8.50
CA PHE A 81 -1.33 2.27 -7.69
C PHE A 81 -2.51 3.12 -8.20
N SER A 82 -2.28 4.40 -8.52
CA SER A 82 -3.31 5.28 -9.06
C SER A 82 -3.77 4.83 -10.44
N PHE A 83 -2.85 4.55 -11.36
CA PHE A 83 -3.20 4.06 -12.69
C PHE A 83 -3.90 2.69 -12.66
N ALA A 84 -3.56 1.83 -11.70
CA ALA A 84 -4.26 0.57 -11.50
C ALA A 84 -5.72 0.78 -11.08
N TYR A 85 -5.99 1.69 -10.14
CA TYR A 85 -7.35 1.92 -9.65
C TYR A 85 -8.30 2.62 -10.63
N VAL A 86 -7.81 3.13 -11.71
CA VAL A 86 -8.67 3.49 -12.86
C VAL A 86 -9.36 2.24 -13.43
N ARG A 87 -8.67 1.08 -13.38
CA ARG A 87 -9.01 -0.16 -14.12
C ARG A 87 -9.61 -1.27 -13.25
N ILE A 88 -9.16 -1.40 -11.99
CA ILE A 88 -9.53 -2.51 -11.12
C ILE A 88 -10.20 -2.02 -9.83
N GLY A 89 -11.03 -2.90 -9.22
CA GLY A 89 -11.73 -2.62 -7.97
C GLY A 89 -10.83 -2.56 -6.75
N ALA A 90 -11.34 -1.96 -5.66
CA ALA A 90 -10.60 -1.76 -4.42
C ALA A 90 -10.17 -3.08 -3.77
N ALA A 91 -11.06 -4.07 -3.74
CA ALA A 91 -10.79 -5.39 -3.17
C ALA A 91 -9.67 -6.14 -3.92
N VAL A 92 -9.79 -6.21 -5.26
CA VAL A 92 -8.79 -6.85 -6.14
C VAL A 92 -7.46 -6.14 -6.02
N GLY A 93 -7.47 -4.81 -6.09
CA GLY A 93 -6.26 -3.99 -6.00
C GLY A 93 -5.52 -4.19 -4.67
N ALA A 94 -6.23 -4.10 -3.54
CA ALA A 94 -5.61 -4.31 -2.23
C ALA A 94 -5.01 -5.73 -2.10
N LEU A 95 -5.72 -6.76 -2.58
CA LEU A 95 -5.24 -8.13 -2.53
C LEU A 95 -3.96 -8.34 -3.35
N LEU A 96 -3.91 -7.84 -4.59
CA LEU A 96 -2.73 -7.91 -5.45
C LEU A 96 -1.56 -7.11 -4.87
N ALA A 97 -1.81 -5.88 -4.41
CA ALA A 97 -0.78 -5.03 -3.83
C ALA A 97 -0.14 -5.69 -2.61
N PHE A 98 -0.94 -6.14 -1.63
CA PHE A 98 -0.41 -6.76 -0.41
C PHE A 98 0.24 -8.12 -0.68
N GLY A 99 -0.27 -8.92 -1.62
CA GLY A 99 0.39 -10.14 -2.08
C GLY A 99 1.78 -9.86 -2.64
N ALA A 100 1.91 -8.86 -3.52
CA ALA A 100 3.20 -8.47 -4.10
C ALA A 100 4.17 -7.86 -3.08
N VAL A 101 3.67 -7.08 -2.10
CA VAL A 101 4.48 -6.59 -0.97
C VAL A 101 5.12 -7.75 -0.22
N GLN A 102 4.32 -8.74 0.18
CA GLN A 102 4.82 -9.90 0.92
C GLN A 102 5.81 -10.71 0.09
N ALA A 103 5.50 -10.97 -1.18
CA ALA A 103 6.41 -11.67 -2.09
C ALA A 103 7.76 -10.94 -2.22
N THR A 104 7.76 -9.61 -2.32
CA THR A 104 8.97 -8.78 -2.38
C THR A 104 9.81 -8.89 -1.10
N MET A 105 9.16 -8.80 0.07
CA MET A 105 9.85 -8.90 1.35
C MET A 105 10.46 -10.29 1.56
N ILE A 106 9.78 -11.35 1.14
CA ILE A 106 10.27 -12.73 1.23
C ILE A 106 11.41 -12.95 0.24
N ALA A 107 11.28 -12.46 -1.01
CA ALA A 107 12.37 -12.55 -1.99
C ALA A 107 13.63 -11.84 -1.51
N TRP A 108 13.50 -10.72 -0.81
CA TRP A 108 14.63 -10.05 -0.17
C TRP A 108 15.25 -10.90 0.94
N ALA A 109 14.44 -11.48 1.80
CA ALA A 109 14.89 -12.35 2.89
C ALA A 109 15.72 -13.54 2.36
N LEU A 110 15.24 -14.16 1.24
CA LEU A 110 15.98 -15.21 0.55
C LEU A 110 17.35 -14.74 0.04
N ARG A 111 17.40 -13.55 -0.57
CA ARG A 111 18.67 -12.98 -1.07
C ARG A 111 19.66 -12.63 0.04
N THR A 112 19.16 -12.33 1.24
CA THR A 112 20.00 -12.04 2.42
C THR A 112 20.39 -13.28 3.20
N GLY A 113 20.16 -14.47 2.65
CA GLY A 113 20.63 -15.75 3.19
C GLY A 113 19.65 -16.44 4.12
N GLU A 114 18.45 -15.92 4.29
CA GLU A 114 17.39 -16.62 5.01
C GLU A 114 16.94 -17.85 4.22
N ARG A 115 16.83 -19.01 4.87
CA ARG A 115 16.39 -20.26 4.25
C ARG A 115 14.96 -20.59 4.72
N PRO A 116 13.93 -20.45 3.86
CA PRO A 116 12.57 -20.79 4.24
C PRO A 116 12.42 -22.27 4.52
N GLY A 117 11.63 -22.59 5.54
CA GLY A 117 11.23 -23.96 5.82
C GLY A 117 10.13 -24.45 4.87
N PRO A 118 9.76 -25.75 4.95
CA PRO A 118 8.71 -26.33 4.09
C PRO A 118 7.38 -25.60 4.20
N ALA A 119 6.98 -25.18 5.40
CA ALA A 119 5.72 -24.42 5.61
C ALA A 119 5.74 -23.05 4.94
N GLU A 120 6.89 -22.36 4.94
CA GLU A 120 7.05 -21.09 4.25
C GLU A 120 6.94 -21.26 2.73
N TRP A 121 7.60 -22.28 2.17
CA TRP A 121 7.49 -22.62 0.75
C TRP A 121 6.07 -23.01 0.36
N GLY A 122 5.38 -23.84 1.16
CA GLY A 122 3.96 -24.18 0.95
C GLY A 122 3.06 -22.96 0.97
N GLY A 123 3.27 -22.04 1.93
CA GLY A 123 2.55 -20.79 2.03
C GLY A 123 2.77 -19.87 0.82
N LEU A 124 4.01 -19.77 0.35
CA LEU A 124 4.35 -19.00 -0.85
C LEU A 124 3.71 -19.58 -2.12
N ALA A 125 3.76 -20.90 -2.29
CA ALA A 125 3.14 -21.58 -3.44
C ALA A 125 1.62 -21.35 -3.44
N LEU A 126 0.97 -21.47 -2.28
CA LEU A 126 -0.47 -21.21 -2.12
C LEU A 126 -0.82 -19.75 -2.45
N ALA A 127 -0.05 -18.79 -1.95
CA ALA A 127 -0.26 -17.38 -2.24
C ALA A 127 -0.07 -17.06 -3.73
N ALA A 128 1.01 -17.57 -4.35
CA ALA A 128 1.26 -17.41 -5.77
C ALA A 128 0.16 -18.06 -6.63
N GLY A 129 -0.29 -19.27 -6.28
CA GLY A 129 -1.42 -19.93 -6.92
C GLY A 129 -2.71 -19.10 -6.82
N GLY A 130 -2.97 -18.49 -5.67
CA GLY A 130 -4.10 -17.57 -5.47
C GLY A 130 -4.04 -16.33 -6.37
N VAL A 131 -2.86 -15.72 -6.55
CA VAL A 131 -2.67 -14.60 -7.49
C VAL A 131 -2.91 -15.06 -8.92
N VAL A 132 -2.31 -16.17 -9.33
CA VAL A 132 -2.52 -16.73 -10.68
C VAL A 132 -4.00 -17.01 -10.93
N PHE A 133 -4.70 -17.65 -9.98
CA PHE A 133 -6.13 -17.91 -10.09
C PHE A 133 -6.97 -16.63 -10.19
N LEU A 134 -6.59 -15.57 -9.44
CA LEU A 134 -7.28 -14.27 -9.51
C LEU A 134 -7.17 -13.62 -10.88
N VAL A 135 -5.97 -13.63 -11.47
CA VAL A 135 -5.69 -12.94 -12.74
C VAL A 135 -5.86 -13.84 -13.97
N ALA A 136 -6.02 -15.15 -13.79
CA ALA A 136 -6.27 -16.07 -14.89
C ALA A 136 -7.50 -15.65 -15.70
N GLY A 137 -7.41 -15.74 -17.03
CA GLY A 137 -8.43 -15.28 -17.98
C GLY A 137 -9.85 -15.76 -17.69
N GLY A 138 -10.83 -15.06 -18.22
CA GLY A 138 -12.26 -15.33 -18.11
C GLY A 138 -13.07 -14.05 -17.87
N LEU A 139 -14.40 -14.13 -18.00
CA LEU A 139 -15.35 -13.00 -17.94
C LEU A 139 -15.30 -12.17 -16.62
N ARG A 140 -14.72 -12.72 -15.56
CA ARG A 140 -14.61 -12.07 -14.25
C ARG A 140 -13.17 -11.84 -13.78
N ALA A 141 -12.19 -12.00 -14.68
CA ALA A 141 -10.80 -11.65 -14.40
C ALA A 141 -10.64 -10.13 -14.35
N PRO A 142 -9.74 -9.60 -13.49
CA PRO A 142 -9.41 -8.18 -13.50
C PRO A 142 -8.73 -7.78 -14.81
N ASP A 143 -8.80 -6.47 -15.14
CA ASP A 143 -8.05 -5.92 -16.25
C ASP A 143 -6.55 -6.26 -16.14
N PRO A 144 -5.92 -6.87 -17.17
CA PRO A 144 -4.55 -7.35 -17.06
C PRO A 144 -3.52 -6.24 -16.81
N LEU A 145 -3.72 -5.07 -17.44
CA LEU A 145 -2.84 -3.91 -17.23
C LEU A 145 -3.02 -3.34 -15.82
N GLY A 146 -4.26 -3.25 -15.34
CA GLY A 146 -4.56 -2.85 -13.98
C GLY A 146 -3.95 -3.79 -12.94
N ALA A 147 -4.01 -5.10 -13.18
CA ALA A 147 -3.38 -6.11 -12.32
C ALA A 147 -1.85 -5.98 -12.32
N ALA A 148 -1.22 -5.85 -13.51
CA ALA A 148 0.24 -5.67 -13.63
C ALA A 148 0.72 -4.38 -12.94
N LEU A 149 0.01 -3.27 -13.13
CA LEU A 149 0.31 -2.01 -12.44
C LEU A 149 0.19 -2.16 -10.92
N MET A 150 -0.83 -2.87 -10.44
CA MET A 150 -1.01 -3.05 -9.00
C MET A 150 0.07 -3.97 -8.38
N LEU A 151 0.48 -5.03 -9.09
CA LEU A 151 1.63 -5.86 -8.68
C LEU A 151 2.91 -5.02 -8.63
N THR A 152 3.15 -4.18 -9.65
CA THR A 152 4.27 -3.22 -9.66
C THR A 152 4.22 -2.26 -8.48
N ALA A 153 3.05 -1.73 -8.15
CA ALA A 153 2.85 -0.90 -6.98
C ALA A 153 3.22 -1.64 -5.68
N GLY A 154 2.79 -2.90 -5.55
CA GLY A 154 3.13 -3.74 -4.41
C GLY A 154 4.64 -4.00 -4.28
N VAL A 155 5.32 -4.31 -5.39
CA VAL A 155 6.79 -4.46 -5.40
C VAL A 155 7.48 -3.16 -4.98
N ALA A 156 7.08 -2.02 -5.55
CA ALA A 156 7.64 -0.72 -5.23
C ALA A 156 7.44 -0.35 -3.75
N TRP A 157 6.26 -0.65 -3.19
CA TRP A 157 5.99 -0.47 -1.77
C TRP A 157 6.82 -1.42 -0.88
N GLY A 158 7.01 -2.68 -1.29
CA GLY A 158 7.90 -3.63 -0.63
C GLY A 158 9.34 -3.12 -0.58
N VAL A 159 9.87 -2.63 -1.70
CA VAL A 159 11.20 -2.02 -1.79
C VAL A 159 11.30 -0.77 -0.91
N TYR A 160 10.32 0.13 -0.98
CA TYR A 160 10.25 1.31 -0.11
C TYR A 160 10.30 0.94 1.38
N SER A 161 9.53 -0.08 1.76
CA SER A 161 9.47 -0.58 3.14
C SER A 161 10.80 -1.19 3.59
N LEU A 162 11.48 -1.94 2.73
CA LEU A 162 12.80 -2.53 3.01
C LEU A 162 13.87 -1.46 3.20
N ILE A 163 13.91 -0.43 2.35
CA ILE A 163 14.85 0.70 2.49
C ILE A 163 14.57 1.46 3.79
N GLY A 164 13.29 1.60 4.18
CA GLY A 164 12.86 2.34 5.37
C GLY A 164 13.10 1.63 6.71
N ARG A 165 13.36 0.30 6.71
CA ARG A 165 13.50 -0.49 7.96
C ARG A 165 14.59 0.00 8.91
N SER A 166 15.66 0.55 8.38
CA SER A 166 16.81 1.07 9.15
C SER A 166 16.67 2.52 9.60
N SER A 167 15.52 3.15 9.38
CA SER A 167 15.33 4.56 9.72
C SER A 167 15.21 4.77 11.23
N VAL A 168 16.11 5.58 11.79
CA VAL A 168 16.09 5.99 13.22
C VAL A 168 14.96 7.00 13.49
N ARG A 169 14.55 7.75 12.47
CA ARG A 169 13.49 8.77 12.55
C ARG A 169 12.45 8.56 11.46
N PRO A 170 11.60 7.51 11.60
CA PRO A 170 10.72 7.09 10.51
C PRO A 170 9.78 8.19 10.02
N LEU A 171 9.22 9.02 10.91
CA LEU A 171 8.30 10.09 10.55
C LEU A 171 8.99 11.19 9.71
N GLU A 172 10.17 11.66 10.16
CA GLU A 172 10.95 12.67 9.44
C GLU A 172 11.42 12.14 8.08
N THR A 173 11.89 10.88 8.06
CA THR A 173 12.33 10.22 6.84
C THR A 173 11.18 10.06 5.84
N THR A 174 10.00 9.68 6.31
CA THR A 174 8.80 9.56 5.46
C THR A 174 8.39 10.92 4.92
N ALA A 175 8.38 11.97 5.76
CA ALA A 175 8.10 13.34 5.32
C ALA A 175 9.07 13.80 4.22
N GLY A 176 10.37 13.54 4.42
CA GLY A 176 11.41 13.88 3.44
C GLY A 176 11.28 13.07 2.13
N ASN A 177 10.87 11.81 2.19
CA ASN A 177 10.63 10.98 1.01
C ASN A 177 9.40 11.46 0.22
N PHE A 178 8.30 11.80 0.91
CA PHE A 178 7.12 12.39 0.28
C PHE A 178 7.45 13.73 -0.40
N ALA A 179 8.15 14.63 0.29
CA ALA A 179 8.56 15.91 -0.28
C ALA A 179 9.41 15.74 -1.54
N ARG A 180 10.36 14.78 -1.55
CA ARG A 180 11.17 14.46 -2.73
C ARG A 180 10.42 13.74 -3.83
N ALA A 181 9.32 13.06 -3.51
CA ALA A 181 8.50 12.40 -4.52
C ALA A 181 7.64 13.40 -5.31
N VAL A 182 7.34 14.59 -4.76
CA VAL A 182 6.53 15.61 -5.42
C VAL A 182 7.09 16.02 -6.80
N PRO A 183 8.39 16.32 -6.99
CA PRO A 183 8.93 16.61 -8.30
C PRO A 183 8.67 15.51 -9.35
N PHE A 184 8.74 14.24 -8.96
CA PHE A 184 8.44 13.13 -9.88
C PHE A 184 6.97 13.11 -10.28
N THR A 185 6.05 13.45 -9.36
CA THR A 185 4.62 13.51 -9.68
C THR A 185 4.27 14.71 -10.56
N LEU A 186 4.95 15.84 -10.36
CA LEU A 186 4.81 17.00 -11.25
C LEU A 186 5.28 16.65 -12.66
N ALA A 187 6.43 16.00 -12.81
CA ALA A 187 6.90 15.50 -14.10
C ALA A 187 5.90 14.52 -14.72
N LEU A 188 5.33 13.60 -13.93
CA LEU A 188 4.27 12.70 -14.39
C LEU A 188 3.05 13.47 -14.92
N SER A 189 2.58 14.49 -14.18
CA SER A 189 1.44 15.31 -14.60
C SER A 189 1.70 16.10 -15.86
N LEU A 190 2.95 16.53 -16.11
CA LEU A 190 3.34 17.22 -17.34
C LEU A 190 3.46 16.28 -18.55
N LEU A 191 3.83 15.02 -18.30
CA LEU A 191 4.05 14.01 -19.35
C LEU A 191 2.82 13.13 -19.61
N ALA A 192 1.83 13.15 -18.71
CA ALA A 192 0.62 12.36 -18.85
C ALA A 192 -0.20 12.81 -20.07
N PRO A 193 -0.70 11.88 -20.88
CA PRO A 193 -1.54 12.21 -22.01
C PRO A 193 -2.91 12.74 -21.56
N GLY A 194 -3.37 13.82 -22.16
CA GLY A 194 -4.67 14.42 -21.91
C GLY A 194 -4.66 15.58 -20.92
N PRO A 195 -5.78 16.30 -20.80
CA PRO A 195 -5.87 17.44 -19.88
C PRO A 195 -5.89 17.00 -18.43
N ALA A 196 -5.18 17.73 -17.59
CA ALA A 196 -5.29 17.56 -16.14
C ALA A 196 -6.72 17.79 -15.68
N HIS A 197 -7.30 16.82 -14.99
CA HIS A 197 -8.68 16.86 -14.55
C HIS A 197 -8.83 16.42 -13.10
N ALA A 198 -9.46 17.25 -12.30
CA ALA A 198 -9.94 16.87 -10.98
C ALA A 198 -11.18 17.69 -10.62
N SER A 199 -12.29 17.03 -10.37
CA SER A 199 -13.48 17.62 -9.77
C SER A 199 -13.21 17.98 -8.29
N ARG A 200 -14.11 18.78 -7.69
CA ARG A 200 -14.02 19.03 -6.23
C ARG A 200 -13.99 17.75 -5.41
N ALA A 201 -14.82 16.76 -5.76
CA ALA A 201 -14.83 15.46 -5.11
C ALA A 201 -13.49 14.73 -5.29
N GLY A 202 -12.92 14.73 -6.49
CA GLY A 202 -11.59 14.14 -6.78
C GLY A 202 -10.49 14.78 -5.95
N LEU A 203 -10.46 16.11 -5.82
CA LEU A 203 -9.50 16.82 -4.97
C LEU A 203 -9.66 16.47 -3.49
N VAL A 204 -10.87 16.46 -2.96
CA VAL A 204 -11.13 16.07 -1.56
C VAL A 204 -10.67 14.64 -1.29
N LEU A 205 -10.98 13.69 -2.19
CA LEU A 205 -10.56 12.30 -2.06
C LEU A 205 -9.02 12.15 -2.16
N ALA A 206 -8.37 12.91 -3.05
CA ALA A 206 -6.91 12.91 -3.18
C ALA A 206 -6.22 13.46 -1.92
N VAL A 207 -6.71 14.59 -1.38
CA VAL A 207 -6.20 15.18 -0.13
C VAL A 207 -6.45 14.24 1.05
N ALA A 208 -7.63 13.65 1.17
CA ALA A 208 -7.92 12.66 2.22
C ALA A 208 -7.02 11.44 2.12
N SER A 209 -6.77 10.93 0.91
CA SER A 209 -5.83 9.83 0.65
C SER A 209 -4.39 10.20 1.04
N GLY A 210 -3.93 11.39 0.72
CA GLY A 210 -2.57 11.86 1.01
C GLY A 210 -2.38 12.25 2.47
N ALA A 211 -3.16 13.22 2.96
CA ALA A 211 -2.97 13.79 4.29
C ALA A 211 -3.42 12.83 5.41
N ILE A 212 -4.61 12.22 5.27
CA ILE A 212 -5.21 11.40 6.32
C ILE A 212 -4.75 9.96 6.19
N ALA A 213 -5.10 9.27 5.09
CA ALA A 213 -4.84 7.84 4.97
C ALA A 213 -3.33 7.52 4.88
N SER A 214 -2.54 8.35 4.21
CA SER A 214 -1.08 8.18 4.14
C SER A 214 -0.36 8.94 5.26
N GLY A 215 -0.55 10.24 5.42
CA GLY A 215 0.18 11.05 6.41
C GLY A 215 -0.10 10.63 7.85
N VAL A 216 -1.36 10.72 8.28
CA VAL A 216 -1.75 10.30 9.64
C VAL A 216 -1.62 8.79 9.79
N GLY A 217 -2.06 8.00 8.80
CA GLY A 217 -1.99 6.54 8.83
C GLY A 217 -0.56 6.02 9.06
N TYR A 218 0.43 6.56 8.36
CA TYR A 218 1.84 6.18 8.57
C TYR A 218 2.37 6.63 9.92
N SER A 219 1.98 7.82 10.39
CA SER A 219 2.38 8.31 11.72
C SER A 219 1.89 7.38 12.83
N LEU A 220 0.64 6.94 12.74
CA LEU A 220 0.05 5.98 13.68
C LEU A 220 0.73 4.61 13.58
N TRP A 221 1.00 4.15 12.35
CA TRP A 221 1.70 2.88 12.13
C TRP A 221 3.10 2.88 12.76
N TYR A 222 3.89 3.92 12.52
CA TYR A 222 5.21 4.05 13.13
C TYR A 222 5.16 4.20 14.65
N GLY A 223 4.10 4.81 15.18
CA GLY A 223 3.85 4.88 16.62
C GLY A 223 3.47 3.52 17.24
N ALA A 224 2.87 2.61 16.45
CA ALA A 224 2.48 1.27 16.88
C ALA A 224 3.64 0.25 16.81
N LEU A 225 4.54 0.39 15.82
CA LEU A 225 5.59 -0.60 15.53
C LEU A 225 6.46 -0.99 16.73
N PRO A 226 6.90 -0.08 17.63
CA PRO A 226 7.70 -0.47 18.80
C PRO A 226 7.01 -1.45 19.75
N GLY A 227 5.67 -1.44 19.79
CA GLY A 227 4.86 -2.36 20.60
C GLY A 227 4.48 -3.67 19.88
N LEU A 228 4.91 -3.86 18.61
CA LEU A 228 4.62 -5.03 17.81
C LEU A 228 5.89 -5.81 17.45
N THR A 229 5.84 -7.12 17.57
CA THR A 229 6.85 -7.96 16.93
C THR A 229 6.72 -7.88 15.40
N ALA A 230 7.81 -8.10 14.66
CA ALA A 230 7.78 -8.06 13.19
C ALA A 230 6.70 -9.00 12.61
N THR A 231 6.54 -10.19 13.20
CA THR A 231 5.50 -11.15 12.80
C THR A 231 4.10 -10.63 13.07
N ARG A 232 3.85 -10.02 14.24
CA ARG A 232 2.53 -9.44 14.54
C ARG A 232 2.21 -8.30 13.59
N ALA A 233 3.18 -7.42 13.33
CA ALA A 233 3.03 -6.34 12.36
C ALA A 233 2.68 -6.88 10.95
N ALA A 234 3.34 -7.94 10.50
CA ALA A 234 3.04 -8.58 9.22
C ALA A 234 1.64 -9.22 9.20
N VAL A 235 1.28 -9.98 10.24
CA VAL A 235 -0.03 -10.67 10.31
C VAL A 235 -1.19 -9.68 10.36
N VAL A 236 -1.10 -8.61 11.18
CA VAL A 236 -2.20 -7.65 11.27
C VAL A 236 -2.42 -6.88 9.96
N GLN A 237 -1.40 -6.67 9.15
CA GLN A 237 -1.54 -6.03 7.84
C GLN A 237 -2.36 -6.88 6.84
N LEU A 238 -2.49 -8.20 7.05
CA LEU A 238 -3.36 -9.04 6.21
C LEU A 238 -4.85 -8.69 6.38
N SER A 239 -5.22 -7.95 7.40
CA SER A 239 -6.59 -7.42 7.52
C SER A 239 -6.90 -6.31 6.51
N VAL A 240 -5.89 -5.61 5.97
CA VAL A 240 -6.10 -4.48 5.07
C VAL A 240 -6.86 -4.86 3.79
N PRO A 241 -6.51 -5.92 3.05
CA PRO A 241 -7.30 -6.36 1.90
C PRO A 241 -8.75 -6.72 2.27
N VAL A 242 -8.96 -7.29 3.44
CA VAL A 242 -10.32 -7.64 3.93
C VAL A 242 -11.13 -6.37 4.19
N LEU A 243 -10.54 -5.40 4.89
CA LEU A 243 -11.17 -4.10 5.15
C LEU A 243 -11.45 -3.35 3.84
N ALA A 244 -10.52 -3.38 2.88
CA ALA A 244 -10.70 -2.77 1.57
C ALA A 244 -11.82 -3.46 0.77
N ALA A 245 -11.92 -4.79 0.84
CA ALA A 245 -13.00 -5.54 0.19
C ALA A 245 -14.37 -5.20 0.79
N LEU A 246 -14.48 -5.19 2.12
CA LEU A 246 -15.70 -4.79 2.82
C LEU A 246 -16.11 -3.36 2.46
N GLY A 247 -15.16 -2.42 2.51
CA GLY A 247 -15.42 -1.04 2.12
C GLY A 247 -15.76 -0.90 0.64
N GLY A 248 -15.15 -1.68 -0.24
CA GLY A 248 -15.47 -1.72 -1.68
C GLY A 248 -16.94 -2.10 -1.92
N VAL A 249 -17.41 -3.13 -1.22
CA VAL A 249 -18.83 -3.55 -1.29
C VAL A 249 -19.76 -2.47 -0.72
N LEU A 250 -19.48 -2.00 0.49
CA LEU A 250 -20.39 -1.14 1.24
C LEU A 250 -20.43 0.30 0.71
N LEU A 251 -19.28 0.84 0.26
CA LEU A 251 -19.14 2.25 -0.09
C LEU A 251 -19.04 2.49 -1.61
N LEU A 252 -18.53 1.53 -2.35
CA LEU A 252 -18.31 1.66 -3.79
C LEU A 252 -19.26 0.81 -4.64
N GLY A 253 -20.05 -0.08 -4.01
CA GLY A 253 -20.98 -0.98 -4.72
C GLY A 253 -20.27 -2.09 -5.48
N GLU A 254 -19.04 -2.47 -5.09
CA GLU A 254 -18.29 -3.55 -5.72
C GLU A 254 -18.88 -4.92 -5.36
N SER A 255 -18.90 -5.86 -6.30
CA SER A 255 -19.41 -7.21 -6.06
C SER A 255 -18.33 -8.16 -5.55
N LEU A 256 -18.65 -8.95 -4.53
CA LEU A 256 -17.84 -10.09 -4.12
C LEU A 256 -18.09 -11.27 -5.05
N THR A 257 -17.10 -11.63 -5.86
CA THR A 257 -17.18 -12.83 -6.69
C THR A 257 -16.59 -14.04 -5.97
N ALA A 258 -17.07 -15.24 -6.27
CA ALA A 258 -16.51 -16.48 -5.72
C ALA A 258 -15.00 -16.59 -6.02
N ARG A 259 -14.57 -16.17 -7.21
CA ARG A 259 -13.14 -16.08 -7.58
C ARG A 259 -12.36 -15.19 -6.62
N LEU A 260 -12.86 -13.98 -6.34
CA LEU A 260 -12.19 -13.04 -5.42
C LEU A 260 -12.10 -13.64 -4.01
N VAL A 261 -13.16 -14.26 -3.50
CA VAL A 261 -13.17 -14.88 -2.16
C VAL A 261 -12.18 -16.05 -2.10
N ALA A 262 -12.19 -16.94 -3.08
CA ALA A 262 -11.27 -18.08 -3.13
C ALA A 262 -9.80 -17.63 -3.26
N SER A 263 -9.52 -16.63 -4.13
CA SER A 263 -8.18 -16.05 -4.27
C SER A 263 -7.73 -15.35 -3.00
N ALA A 264 -8.63 -14.62 -2.34
CA ALA A 264 -8.33 -13.95 -1.07
C ALA A 264 -7.95 -14.97 0.01
N ALA A 265 -8.72 -16.05 0.13
CA ALA A 265 -8.43 -17.14 1.07
C ALA A 265 -7.05 -17.78 0.79
N ALA A 266 -6.74 -18.06 -0.48
CA ALA A 266 -5.46 -18.64 -0.88
C ALA A 266 -4.29 -17.67 -0.64
N ILE A 267 -4.41 -16.39 -1.04
CA ILE A 267 -3.34 -15.39 -0.88
C ILE A 267 -3.09 -15.08 0.60
N LEU A 268 -4.15 -14.73 1.34
CA LEU A 268 -4.03 -14.35 2.74
C LEU A 268 -3.64 -15.54 3.62
N GLY A 269 -4.23 -16.70 3.37
CA GLY A 269 -3.90 -17.95 4.07
C GLY A 269 -2.48 -18.41 3.78
N GLY A 270 -2.04 -18.34 2.52
CA GLY A 270 -0.67 -18.65 2.11
C GLY A 270 0.36 -17.72 2.76
N VAL A 271 0.11 -16.41 2.76
CA VAL A 271 0.98 -15.43 3.43
C VAL A 271 0.98 -15.67 4.95
N ALA A 272 -0.17 -15.91 5.56
CA ALA A 272 -0.25 -16.22 6.99
C ALA A 272 0.56 -17.47 7.34
N LEU A 273 0.45 -18.54 6.54
CA LEU A 273 1.20 -19.78 6.71
C LEU A 273 2.71 -19.54 6.60
N ALA A 274 3.16 -18.76 5.59
CA ALA A 274 4.57 -18.41 5.42
C ALA A 274 5.13 -17.60 6.60
N ILE A 275 4.34 -16.67 7.17
CA ILE A 275 4.76 -15.85 8.32
C ILE A 275 4.81 -16.65 9.61
N VAL A 276 3.83 -17.54 9.85
CA VAL A 276 3.74 -18.35 11.08
C VAL A 276 4.74 -19.51 11.02
N GLY A 277 4.91 -20.13 9.87
CA GLY A 277 5.87 -21.23 9.66
C GLY A 277 7.34 -20.85 9.98
N ARG A 278 7.67 -19.56 9.89
CA ARG A 278 8.98 -19.00 10.27
C ARG A 278 9.31 -19.10 11.77
N ARG A 279 8.33 -19.42 12.62
CA ARG A 279 8.51 -19.51 14.08
C ARG A 279 8.86 -20.92 14.57
N ALA A 280 8.80 -21.91 13.71
CA ALA A 280 8.97 -23.31 14.09
C ALA A 280 10.43 -23.81 14.02
N ILE A 281 11.38 -22.91 13.77
CA ILE A 281 12.83 -23.17 13.75
C ILE A 281 13.52 -22.16 14.67
#